data_7ce05d7476e80df88df5a5e505c3c798
#
_entry.id   7ce05d7476e80df88df5a5e505c3c798
#
_cell.length_a   1.000
_cell.length_b   1.000
_cell.length_c   1.000
_cell.angle_alpha   90.00
_cell.angle_beta   90.00
_cell.angle_gamma   90.00
#
_symmetry.space_group_name_H-M   'P 1'
#
loop_
_entity.id
_entity.type
_entity.pdbx_description
1 polymer ?
#
loop_
_entity_poly.entity_id
_entity_poly.type
_entity_poly.pdbx_seq_one_letter_code
_entity_poly.pdbx_strand_id
1 'polypeptide(L)'
;YTKKPQLSHSNELQFNGNVTTRYASANEEKTGHFDLNFGWQKWAFFSSVSYSDFEDLKMGKYGPDDYLRPEYAVRENGQDIIIQNDDPRVQRFTGYDQINVMQKVHYQPSSKLNFDLGIHYSSTSDYPRYDRLIQYRNDQLRSAEWSYGPQRWFMGNFQITKFSSRSNLYDNLKFTTAYQNFQESRIDRDFGSDIRRIREEQVDAFSSNLDLEKTISSNSKFTYGFEVVHNSVHSKGRQENIDTNDSQDIASRYPDASTWQSIAAYFNYKYKPNRKFTMQSGIRYNYIWIKADLTENNQFYNFPFDNADIHNGAFTGSVGLSWVPNKTIQWKLNATTAFRAPNIDDVGKVFDSEPGSVVVPNPNLKPEYSYGGDLGLTLNFGDVVVLDLATYYTYLDNALIREDFSINGETEIIYDGELSNVQAIQNASKAWIYGFEFGANINLTERLSLTSQYSIVGGSEEDDNGKEIPVRHVAPAFGNTHLLWNSDKLKLDAFVMYNGELSFYQLAPSEAEKDFLYTKDENGNPYAPSWYTLNFRAQFKVSDSFEITASLENITDQRYRPYSSGISGAGRNFIFSVKYFGL
;
A
#
# COMPACT_ATOMS: atom_id res chain seq x y z
N TYR A 1 5.91 10.61 5.05
CA TYR A 1 6.10 11.92 5.71
C TYR A 1 6.46 12.96 4.68
N THR A 2 5.74 14.10 4.67
CA THR A 2 5.97 15.21 3.75
C THR A 2 6.69 16.36 4.48
N LYS A 3 7.47 17.17 3.75
CA LYS A 3 8.16 18.33 4.32
C LYS A 3 7.18 19.27 5.02
N LYS A 4 7.61 19.89 6.13
CA LYS A 4 6.86 20.95 6.81
C LYS A 4 7.39 22.31 6.37
N PRO A 5 6.51 23.33 6.27
CA PRO A 5 6.96 24.71 6.09
C PRO A 5 7.89 25.13 7.22
N GLN A 6 9.00 25.79 6.90
CA GLN A 6 10.01 26.24 7.85
C GLN A 6 9.91 27.73 8.07
N LEU A 7 9.74 28.16 9.33
CA LEU A 7 9.76 29.56 9.73
C LEU A 7 11.18 30.12 9.66
N SER A 8 11.31 31.40 9.41
CA SER A 8 12.57 32.13 9.59
C SER A 8 12.87 32.35 11.08
N HIS A 9 14.12 32.16 11.45
CA HIS A 9 14.63 32.50 12.79
C HIS A 9 15.06 33.97 12.91
N SER A 10 15.07 34.73 11.81
CA SER A 10 15.38 36.14 11.73
C SER A 10 14.16 36.98 11.32
N ASN A 11 14.31 38.29 11.31
CA ASN A 11 13.28 39.19 10.77
C ASN A 11 13.21 39.22 9.23
N GLU A 12 14.16 38.54 8.58
CA GLU A 12 14.26 38.46 7.14
C GLU A 12 13.49 37.28 6.58
N LEU A 13 13.03 37.40 5.36
CA LEU A 13 12.46 36.30 4.59
C LEU A 13 13.52 35.21 4.41
N GLN A 14 13.23 34.01 4.87
CA GLN A 14 13.99 32.80 4.52
C GLN A 14 13.35 32.17 3.28
N PHE A 15 14.13 31.99 2.25
CA PHE A 15 13.73 31.35 1.01
C PHE A 15 14.63 30.15 0.74
N ASN A 16 14.03 29.00 0.48
CA ASN A 16 14.74 27.77 0.11
C ASN A 16 13.94 27.04 -0.95
N GLY A 17 14.62 26.49 -1.94
CA GLY A 17 13.99 25.68 -2.96
C GLY A 17 14.87 24.57 -3.45
N ASN A 18 14.26 23.53 -3.99
CA ASN A 18 14.95 22.40 -4.59
C ASN A 18 14.34 22.08 -5.95
N VAL A 19 15.20 21.65 -6.88
CA VAL A 19 14.79 21.07 -8.16
C VAL A 19 15.43 19.70 -8.25
N THR A 20 14.66 18.70 -8.67
CA THR A 20 15.18 17.35 -8.95
C THR A 20 14.69 16.91 -10.31
N THR A 21 15.61 16.37 -11.12
CA THR A 21 15.26 15.67 -12.35
C THR A 21 15.76 14.24 -12.25
N ARG A 22 15.01 13.29 -12.81
CA ARG A 22 15.35 11.88 -12.80
C ARG A 22 14.99 11.24 -14.14
N TYR A 23 15.85 10.32 -14.59
CA TYR A 23 15.63 9.42 -15.72
C TYR A 23 15.90 7.99 -15.28
N ALA A 24 15.11 7.01 -15.75
CA ALA A 24 15.38 5.59 -15.60
C ALA A 24 15.15 4.86 -16.93
N SER A 25 16.08 4.00 -17.32
CA SER A 25 16.11 3.41 -18.66
C SER A 25 15.16 2.23 -18.86
N ALA A 26 14.73 1.54 -17.78
CA ALA A 26 13.90 0.34 -17.90
C ALA A 26 12.46 0.64 -18.33
N ASN A 27 11.96 1.82 -18.04
CA ASN A 27 10.63 2.32 -18.41
C ASN A 27 10.69 3.74 -18.97
N GLU A 28 11.86 4.20 -19.43
CA GLU A 28 12.11 5.55 -19.94
C GLU A 28 11.55 6.68 -19.05
N GLU A 29 11.54 6.43 -17.73
CA GLU A 29 11.02 7.40 -16.75
C GLU A 29 11.64 8.78 -16.94
N LYS A 30 10.80 9.80 -16.97
CA LYS A 30 11.18 11.23 -16.95
C LYS A 30 10.43 11.89 -15.82
N THR A 31 11.15 12.19 -14.73
CA THR A 31 10.55 12.83 -13.55
C THR A 31 11.18 14.19 -13.31
N GLY A 32 10.32 15.19 -13.13
CA GLY A 32 10.68 16.53 -12.67
C GLY A 32 10.01 16.84 -11.34
N HIS A 33 10.78 17.33 -10.38
CA HIS A 33 10.28 17.76 -9.08
C HIS A 33 10.81 19.15 -8.73
N PHE A 34 9.93 19.96 -8.16
CA PHE A 34 10.24 21.30 -7.69
C PHE A 34 9.57 21.54 -6.35
N ASP A 35 10.32 22.07 -5.37
CA ASP A 35 9.76 22.51 -4.10
C ASP A 35 10.34 23.85 -3.64
N LEU A 36 9.49 24.67 -3.00
CA LEU A 36 9.83 25.97 -2.44
C LEU A 36 9.33 26.13 -1.01
N ASN A 37 10.14 26.73 -0.16
CA ASN A 37 9.76 27.19 1.16
C ASN A 37 9.99 28.70 1.29
N PHE A 38 8.95 29.42 1.72
CA PHE A 38 9.02 30.82 2.12
C PHE A 38 8.72 30.91 3.60
N GLY A 39 9.63 31.42 4.40
CA GLY A 39 9.49 31.53 5.84
C GLY A 39 9.69 32.96 6.35
N TRP A 40 8.74 33.45 7.15
CA TRP A 40 8.84 34.63 8.01
C TRP A 40 8.81 34.18 9.46
N GLN A 41 8.88 35.09 10.40
CA GLN A 41 8.86 34.76 11.82
C GLN A 41 7.62 33.99 12.29
N LYS A 42 6.46 34.27 11.70
CA LYS A 42 5.18 33.69 12.12
C LYS A 42 4.48 32.91 11.03
N TRP A 43 4.88 33.05 9.78
CA TRP A 43 4.27 32.43 8.61
C TRP A 43 5.33 31.66 7.82
N ALA A 44 4.95 30.49 7.38
CA ALA A 44 5.73 29.77 6.39
C ALA A 44 4.80 29.10 5.36
N PHE A 45 5.26 29.07 4.12
CA PHE A 45 4.57 28.45 2.99
C PHE A 45 5.51 27.41 2.37
N PHE A 46 4.97 26.28 2.03
CA PHE A 46 5.71 25.24 1.31
C PHE A 46 4.88 24.75 0.13
N SER A 47 5.43 24.90 -1.07
CA SER A 47 4.83 24.46 -2.34
C SER A 47 5.68 23.36 -2.95
N SER A 48 5.07 22.34 -3.52
CA SER A 48 5.76 21.25 -4.18
C SER A 48 4.95 20.75 -5.37
N VAL A 49 5.63 20.50 -6.49
CA VAL A 49 5.07 19.92 -7.71
C VAL A 49 6.01 18.83 -8.19
N SER A 50 5.45 17.70 -8.56
CA SER A 50 6.17 16.62 -9.25
C SER A 50 5.37 16.16 -10.46
N TYR A 51 6.03 15.92 -11.55
CA TYR A 51 5.47 15.24 -12.72
C TYR A 51 6.37 14.09 -13.11
N SER A 52 5.78 12.95 -13.36
CA SER A 52 6.47 11.74 -13.79
C SER A 52 5.76 11.16 -15.01
N ASP A 53 6.54 10.78 -16.00
CA ASP A 53 6.12 10.13 -17.22
C ASP A 53 6.86 8.79 -17.31
N PHE A 54 6.12 7.70 -17.48
CA PHE A 54 6.61 6.33 -17.51
C PHE A 54 6.10 5.64 -18.78
N GLU A 55 7.04 5.14 -19.58
CA GLU A 55 6.75 4.25 -20.69
C GLU A 55 6.62 2.79 -20.22
N ASP A 56 6.36 1.88 -21.16
CA ASP A 56 6.23 0.46 -20.87
C ASP A 56 7.49 -0.14 -20.21
N LEU A 57 7.29 -0.88 -19.12
CA LEU A 57 8.37 -1.46 -18.33
C LEU A 57 9.02 -2.65 -19.06
N LYS A 58 10.33 -2.58 -19.25
CA LYS A 58 11.14 -3.66 -19.82
C LYS A 58 11.72 -4.54 -18.73
N MET A 59 11.39 -5.84 -18.76
CA MET A 59 11.93 -6.85 -17.86
C MET A 59 13.31 -7.34 -18.28
N GLY A 60 13.98 -8.12 -17.40
CA GLY A 60 15.30 -8.67 -17.63
C GLY A 60 15.34 -9.74 -18.71
N LYS A 61 16.58 -10.02 -19.18
CA LYS A 61 16.84 -11.00 -20.24
C LYS A 61 16.81 -12.45 -19.71
N TYR A 62 17.32 -12.68 -18.49
CA TYR A 62 17.57 -14.02 -17.96
C TYR A 62 16.58 -14.38 -16.86
N GLY A 63 15.78 -15.44 -17.06
CA GLY A 63 14.78 -15.92 -16.11
C GLY A 63 13.66 -16.69 -16.82
N PRO A 64 12.55 -16.99 -16.11
CA PRO A 64 11.46 -17.80 -16.66
C PRO A 64 10.80 -17.19 -17.89
N ASP A 65 10.67 -17.99 -18.97
CA ASP A 65 10.05 -17.53 -20.21
C ASP A 65 8.53 -17.33 -20.10
N ASP A 66 7.88 -17.96 -19.12
CA ASP A 66 6.47 -17.74 -18.79
C ASP A 66 6.13 -16.28 -18.44
N TYR A 67 7.12 -15.47 -18.09
CA TYR A 67 6.93 -14.06 -17.79
C TYR A 67 6.98 -13.14 -19.01
N LEU A 68 7.42 -13.65 -20.17
CA LEU A 68 7.50 -12.87 -21.41
C LEU A 68 6.10 -12.45 -21.88
N ARG A 69 6.04 -11.34 -22.62
CA ARG A 69 4.84 -10.81 -23.26
C ARG A 69 4.94 -11.02 -24.77
N PRO A 70 4.61 -12.21 -25.32
CA PRO A 70 4.84 -12.50 -26.73
C PRO A 70 3.91 -11.72 -27.66
N GLU A 71 2.71 -11.36 -27.19
CA GLU A 71 1.69 -10.72 -28.01
C GLU A 71 0.78 -9.81 -27.19
N TYR A 72 0.04 -8.94 -27.85
CA TYR A 72 -0.94 -8.03 -27.25
C TYR A 72 -2.06 -7.69 -28.23
N ALA A 73 -3.21 -7.26 -27.71
CA ALA A 73 -4.36 -6.85 -28.53
C ALA A 73 -4.28 -5.37 -28.88
N VAL A 74 -4.67 -5.02 -30.10
CA VAL A 74 -4.94 -3.64 -30.54
C VAL A 74 -6.21 -3.63 -31.37
N ARG A 75 -6.86 -2.46 -31.50
CA ARG A 75 -8.02 -2.29 -32.36
C ARG A 75 -7.60 -1.56 -33.63
N GLU A 76 -7.79 -2.20 -34.78
CA GLU A 76 -7.55 -1.63 -36.11
C GLU A 76 -8.77 -1.83 -37.02
N ASN A 77 -9.16 -0.77 -37.71
CA ASN A 77 -10.30 -0.78 -38.65
C ASN A 77 -11.61 -1.38 -38.07
N GLY A 78 -11.87 -1.10 -36.76
CA GLY A 78 -13.07 -1.60 -36.08
C GLY A 78 -13.00 -3.06 -35.63
N GLN A 79 -11.82 -3.70 -35.68
CA GLN A 79 -11.63 -5.09 -35.25
C GLN A 79 -10.44 -5.21 -34.29
N ASP A 80 -10.56 -6.07 -33.30
CA ASP A 80 -9.45 -6.43 -32.46
C ASP A 80 -8.52 -7.41 -33.17
N ILE A 81 -7.25 -7.09 -33.23
CA ILE A 81 -6.20 -7.96 -33.79
C ILE A 81 -5.11 -8.22 -32.75
N ILE A 82 -4.47 -9.36 -32.87
CA ILE A 82 -3.33 -9.74 -32.04
C ILE A 82 -2.04 -9.34 -32.78
N ILE A 83 -1.22 -8.53 -32.13
CA ILE A 83 0.11 -8.13 -32.60
C ILE A 83 1.16 -8.94 -31.87
N GLN A 84 2.09 -9.54 -32.62
CA GLN A 84 3.29 -10.13 -32.04
C GLN A 84 4.19 -9.02 -31.49
N ASN A 85 4.66 -9.17 -30.26
CA ASN A 85 5.51 -8.18 -29.62
C ASN A 85 6.95 -8.31 -30.12
N ASP A 86 7.47 -7.30 -30.77
CA ASP A 86 8.84 -7.27 -31.32
C ASP A 86 9.94 -7.51 -30.25
N ASP A 87 9.71 -7.06 -29.02
CA ASP A 87 10.54 -7.38 -27.86
C ASP A 87 9.65 -7.92 -26.74
N PRO A 88 9.50 -9.26 -26.58
CA PRO A 88 8.65 -9.85 -25.56
C PRO A 88 9.00 -9.49 -24.11
N ARG A 89 10.15 -8.86 -23.86
CA ARG A 89 10.54 -8.33 -22.56
C ARG A 89 9.86 -7.00 -22.23
N VAL A 90 9.34 -6.29 -23.22
CA VAL A 90 8.57 -5.06 -22.99
C VAL A 90 7.15 -5.45 -22.58
N GLN A 91 6.78 -5.10 -21.38
CA GLN A 91 5.45 -5.36 -20.80
C GLN A 91 4.46 -4.33 -21.35
N ARG A 92 3.96 -4.58 -22.58
CA ARG A 92 3.06 -3.66 -23.30
C ARG A 92 1.86 -3.28 -22.46
N PHE A 93 1.59 -1.97 -22.41
CA PHE A 93 0.55 -1.35 -21.61
C PHE A 93 0.85 -1.39 -20.09
N THR A 94 2.05 -0.93 -19.70
CA THR A 94 2.37 -0.63 -18.29
C THR A 94 2.75 0.84 -18.08
N GLY A 95 2.81 1.63 -19.16
CA GLY A 95 3.13 3.06 -19.11
C GLY A 95 1.96 3.90 -18.59
N TYR A 96 2.28 5.00 -17.91
CA TYR A 96 1.34 6.03 -17.43
C TYR A 96 2.08 7.29 -17.01
N ASP A 97 1.36 8.38 -16.84
CA ASP A 97 1.90 9.60 -16.26
C ASP A 97 1.20 9.97 -14.94
N GLN A 98 1.88 10.77 -14.12
CA GLN A 98 1.36 11.22 -12.83
C GLN A 98 1.81 12.64 -12.48
N ILE A 99 0.87 13.44 -11.99
CA ILE A 99 1.15 14.73 -11.39
C ILE A 99 0.82 14.73 -9.89
N ASN A 100 1.71 15.31 -9.08
CA ASN A 100 1.49 15.51 -7.66
C ASN A 100 1.74 16.98 -7.30
N VAL A 101 0.78 17.60 -6.62
CA VAL A 101 0.85 18.99 -6.16
C VAL A 101 0.59 19.05 -4.67
N MET A 102 1.39 19.82 -3.95
CA MET A 102 1.21 20.01 -2.51
C MET A 102 1.44 21.47 -2.16
N GLN A 103 0.51 22.06 -1.38
CA GLN A 103 0.64 23.37 -0.79
C GLN A 103 0.42 23.27 0.72
N LYS A 104 1.34 23.82 1.50
CA LYS A 104 1.19 23.92 2.97
C LYS A 104 1.40 25.33 3.47
N VAL A 105 0.68 25.66 4.52
CA VAL A 105 0.80 26.93 5.25
C VAL A 105 0.97 26.60 6.73
N HIS A 106 1.97 27.19 7.34
CA HIS A 106 2.20 27.13 8.78
C HIS A 106 2.10 28.54 9.35
N TYR A 107 1.29 28.72 10.39
CA TYR A 107 1.15 29.97 11.13
C TYR A 107 1.39 29.76 12.62
N GLN A 108 2.40 30.43 13.16
CA GLN A 108 2.77 30.38 14.58
C GLN A 108 2.65 31.78 15.21
N PRO A 109 1.46 32.19 15.68
CA PRO A 109 1.28 33.50 16.32
C PRO A 109 2.07 33.65 17.62
N SER A 110 2.33 32.53 18.30
CA SER A 110 3.12 32.48 19.55
C SER A 110 3.81 31.13 19.70
N SER A 111 4.77 31.02 20.60
CA SER A 111 5.44 29.73 20.96
C SER A 111 4.49 28.64 21.51
N LYS A 112 3.25 29.01 21.81
CA LYS A 112 2.24 28.12 22.41
C LYS A 112 1.13 27.71 21.46
N LEU A 113 1.06 28.28 20.26
CA LEU A 113 -0.06 28.06 19.33
C LEU A 113 0.44 27.98 17.89
N ASN A 114 0.11 26.88 17.22
CA ASN A 114 0.42 26.64 15.81
C ASN A 114 -0.85 26.28 15.05
N PHE A 115 -0.93 26.73 13.80
CA PHE A 115 -1.92 26.36 12.82
C PHE A 115 -1.20 25.83 11.58
N ASP A 116 -1.62 24.68 11.11
CA ASP A 116 -1.10 24.05 9.90
C ASP A 116 -2.26 23.78 8.94
N LEU A 117 -2.16 24.23 7.70
CA LEU A 117 -3.05 23.90 6.60
C LEU A 117 -2.26 23.17 5.54
N GLY A 118 -2.80 22.07 5.01
CA GLY A 118 -2.22 21.31 3.92
C GLY A 118 -3.25 21.03 2.85
N ILE A 119 -2.87 21.21 1.58
CA ILE A 119 -3.64 20.81 0.40
C ILE A 119 -2.74 19.89 -0.42
N HIS A 120 -3.27 18.74 -0.82
CA HIS A 120 -2.60 17.74 -1.64
C HIS A 120 -3.51 17.37 -2.81
N TYR A 121 -2.92 17.25 -3.98
CA TYR A 121 -3.58 16.75 -5.17
C TYR A 121 -2.65 15.79 -5.91
N SER A 122 -3.19 14.66 -6.32
CA SER A 122 -2.50 13.69 -7.17
C SER A 122 -3.45 13.21 -8.25
N SER A 123 -2.96 13.10 -9.47
CA SER A 123 -3.72 12.52 -10.58
C SER A 123 -2.80 11.69 -11.45
N THR A 124 -3.28 10.54 -11.92
CA THR A 124 -2.64 9.76 -12.97
C THR A 124 -3.38 9.95 -14.29
N SER A 125 -2.75 9.61 -15.41
CA SER A 125 -3.48 9.20 -16.62
C SER A 125 -4.23 7.89 -16.36
N ASP A 126 -4.98 7.42 -17.35
CA ASP A 126 -5.43 6.03 -17.37
C ASP A 126 -4.19 5.15 -17.36
N TYR A 127 -4.20 4.04 -16.58
CA TYR A 127 -3.11 3.08 -16.61
C TYR A 127 -3.66 1.66 -16.70
N PRO A 128 -3.14 0.90 -17.67
CA PRO A 128 -3.64 -0.45 -17.92
C PRO A 128 -3.29 -1.39 -16.78
N ARG A 129 -4.17 -2.35 -16.54
CA ARG A 129 -3.97 -3.43 -15.60
C ARG A 129 -3.33 -4.63 -16.31
N TYR A 130 -2.02 -4.64 -16.34
CA TYR A 130 -1.21 -5.59 -17.08
C TYR A 130 -1.53 -7.05 -16.75
N ASP A 131 -1.74 -7.39 -15.46
CA ASP A 131 -2.11 -8.73 -15.01
C ASP A 131 -3.43 -9.26 -15.61
N ARG A 132 -4.33 -8.37 -16.04
CA ARG A 132 -5.57 -8.72 -16.74
C ARG A 132 -5.37 -8.87 -18.24
N LEU A 133 -4.49 -8.08 -18.82
CA LEU A 133 -4.20 -8.08 -20.25
C LEU A 133 -3.34 -9.25 -20.71
N ILE A 134 -2.74 -10.01 -19.79
CA ILE A 134 -1.96 -11.23 -20.08
C ILE A 134 -2.78 -12.52 -19.97
N GLN A 135 -4.06 -12.44 -19.59
CA GLN A 135 -4.90 -13.62 -19.39
C GLN A 135 -5.48 -14.11 -20.72
N TYR A 136 -5.57 -15.43 -20.83
CA TYR A 136 -6.16 -16.13 -21.98
C TYR A 136 -7.48 -16.77 -21.60
N ARG A 137 -8.38 -16.87 -22.58
CA ARG A 137 -9.63 -17.62 -22.53
C ARG A 137 -9.80 -18.31 -23.87
N ASN A 138 -9.90 -19.65 -23.86
CA ASN A 138 -10.03 -20.47 -25.10
C ASN A 138 -8.91 -20.16 -26.12
N ASP A 139 -7.66 -20.14 -25.67
CA ASP A 139 -6.45 -19.87 -26.47
C ASP A 139 -6.39 -18.48 -27.14
N GLN A 140 -7.23 -17.54 -26.72
CA GLN A 140 -7.19 -16.14 -27.14
C GLN A 140 -7.02 -15.21 -25.94
N LEU A 141 -6.49 -14.01 -26.15
CA LEU A 141 -6.48 -13.00 -25.10
C LEU A 141 -7.90 -12.73 -24.60
N ARG A 142 -8.11 -12.74 -23.30
CA ARG A 142 -9.42 -12.53 -22.68
C ARG A 142 -9.90 -11.10 -22.88
N SER A 143 -9.03 -10.11 -22.66
CA SER A 143 -9.36 -8.70 -22.68
C SER A 143 -8.58 -7.96 -23.76
N ALA A 144 -9.25 -7.12 -24.54
CA ALA A 144 -8.62 -6.15 -25.44
C ALA A 144 -8.27 -4.86 -24.69
N GLU A 145 -9.07 -4.48 -23.68
CA GLU A 145 -8.85 -3.33 -22.83
C GLU A 145 -9.07 -3.74 -21.36
N TRP A 146 -8.20 -3.30 -20.49
CA TRP A 146 -8.40 -3.33 -19.06
C TRP A 146 -7.52 -2.26 -18.41
N SER A 147 -8.11 -1.22 -17.84
CA SER A 147 -7.41 -0.13 -17.21
C SER A 147 -8.13 0.39 -15.98
N TYR A 148 -7.35 1.00 -15.09
CA TYR A 148 -7.85 1.98 -14.13
C TYR A 148 -7.67 3.35 -14.74
N GLY A 149 -8.50 4.31 -14.38
CA GLY A 149 -8.11 5.64 -14.68
C GLY A 149 -9.21 6.66 -14.91
N PRO A 150 -8.80 7.92 -14.87
CA PRO A 150 -7.63 8.35 -14.11
C PRO A 150 -7.89 8.19 -12.59
N GLN A 151 -6.86 7.84 -11.82
CA GLN A 151 -6.95 7.93 -10.35
C GLN A 151 -6.70 9.37 -9.92
N ARG A 152 -7.62 9.95 -9.18
CA ARG A 152 -7.53 11.31 -8.66
C ARG A 152 -7.71 11.32 -7.16
N TRP A 153 -6.80 11.98 -6.47
CA TRP A 153 -6.88 12.15 -5.03
C TRP A 153 -6.67 13.60 -4.65
N PHE A 154 -7.62 14.15 -3.90
CA PHE A 154 -7.54 15.45 -3.27
C PHE A 154 -7.61 15.28 -1.75
N MET A 155 -6.78 16.02 -1.01
CA MET A 155 -6.87 16.12 0.45
C MET A 155 -6.65 17.56 0.89
N GLY A 156 -7.58 18.06 1.71
CA GLY A 156 -7.41 19.26 2.51
C GLY A 156 -7.37 18.91 3.99
N ASN A 157 -6.34 19.32 4.72
CA ASN A 157 -6.24 19.10 6.16
C ASN A 157 -5.90 20.36 6.92
N PHE A 158 -6.45 20.49 8.12
CA PHE A 158 -6.19 21.58 9.04
C PHE A 158 -5.84 21.03 10.42
N GLN A 159 -4.80 21.57 11.04
CA GLN A 159 -4.34 21.17 12.37
C GLN A 159 -4.11 22.40 13.25
N ILE A 160 -4.56 22.29 14.50
CA ILE A 160 -4.25 23.23 15.58
C ILE A 160 -3.40 22.49 16.60
N THR A 161 -2.26 23.06 16.99
CA THR A 161 -1.44 22.56 18.11
C THR A 161 -1.32 23.62 19.16
N LYS A 162 -1.73 23.31 20.38
CA LYS A 162 -1.68 24.23 21.53
C LYS A 162 -0.90 23.63 22.70
N PHE A 163 0.08 24.36 23.18
CA PHE A 163 0.88 24.01 24.35
C PHE A 163 0.44 24.82 25.58
N SER A 164 0.35 24.14 26.74
CA SER A 164 -0.03 24.77 27.99
C SER A 164 0.75 24.18 29.16
N SER A 165 1.42 25.02 29.94
CA SER A 165 2.06 24.64 31.22
C SER A 165 1.13 24.77 32.44
N ARG A 166 -0.09 25.25 32.23
CA ARG A 166 -1.04 25.57 33.34
C ARG A 166 -2.33 24.73 33.27
N SER A 167 -2.57 23.98 32.20
CA SER A 167 -3.75 23.15 32.09
C SER A 167 -3.58 21.87 32.91
N ASN A 168 -4.62 21.49 33.65
CA ASN A 168 -4.66 20.19 34.36
C ASN A 168 -4.95 19.04 33.40
N LEU A 169 -5.50 19.31 32.22
CA LEU A 169 -5.93 18.30 31.25
C LEU A 169 -4.80 17.98 30.24
N TYR A 170 -4.02 18.96 29.78
CA TYR A 170 -3.02 18.73 28.75
C TYR A 170 -1.82 19.68 28.88
N ASP A 171 -0.67 19.21 28.45
CA ASP A 171 0.53 20.04 28.15
C ASP A 171 0.58 20.31 26.64
N ASN A 172 0.11 19.37 25.82
CA ASN A 172 -0.02 19.47 24.38
C ASN A 172 -1.43 19.01 23.97
N LEU A 173 -2.13 19.87 23.22
CA LEU A 173 -3.39 19.58 22.56
C LEU A 173 -3.19 19.68 21.06
N LYS A 174 -3.59 18.67 20.33
CA LYS A 174 -3.58 18.64 18.87
C LYS A 174 -4.97 18.29 18.37
N PHE A 175 -5.56 19.18 17.61
CA PHE A 175 -6.79 18.95 16.86
C PHE A 175 -6.46 18.88 15.39
N THR A 176 -6.87 17.83 14.72
CA THR A 176 -6.66 17.65 13.27
C THR A 176 -7.98 17.33 12.62
N THR A 177 -8.31 17.99 11.53
CA THR A 177 -9.44 17.64 10.67
C THR A 177 -8.98 17.55 9.23
N ALA A 178 -9.56 16.63 8.46
CA ALA A 178 -9.23 16.43 7.05
C ALA A 178 -10.47 16.04 6.25
N TYR A 179 -10.51 16.52 5.02
CA TYR A 179 -11.40 16.04 3.98
C TYR A 179 -10.57 15.47 2.85
N GLN A 180 -10.99 14.32 2.32
CA GLN A 180 -10.37 13.67 1.17
C GLN A 180 -11.46 13.29 0.17
N ASN A 181 -11.13 13.42 -1.12
CA ASN A 181 -11.91 12.89 -2.22
C ASN A 181 -10.98 12.02 -3.07
N PHE A 182 -11.38 10.78 -3.28
CA PHE A 182 -10.68 9.82 -4.13
C PHE A 182 -11.62 9.37 -5.24
N GLN A 183 -11.14 9.34 -6.48
CA GLN A 183 -11.87 8.88 -7.65
C GLN A 183 -11.03 7.87 -8.41
N GLU A 184 -11.68 6.82 -8.86
CA GLU A 184 -11.11 5.77 -9.70
C GLU A 184 -12.17 5.29 -10.68
N SER A 185 -11.78 4.84 -11.86
CA SER A 185 -12.66 4.05 -12.73
C SER A 185 -12.01 2.74 -13.11
N ARG A 186 -12.82 1.75 -13.46
CA ARG A 186 -12.40 0.49 -14.08
C ARG A 186 -13.04 0.42 -15.44
N ILE A 187 -12.19 0.29 -16.44
CA ILE A 187 -12.56 0.28 -17.85
C ILE A 187 -12.09 -1.06 -18.41
N ASP A 188 -13.01 -1.88 -18.87
CA ASP A 188 -12.67 -3.17 -19.45
C ASP A 188 -13.51 -3.49 -20.68
N ARG A 189 -12.92 -4.25 -21.61
CA ARG A 189 -13.56 -4.74 -22.83
C ARG A 189 -12.94 -6.09 -23.21
N ASP A 190 -13.80 -7.08 -23.42
CA ASP A 190 -13.37 -8.40 -23.88
C ASP A 190 -12.83 -8.33 -25.32
N PHE A 191 -11.87 -9.20 -25.63
CA PHE A 191 -11.34 -9.34 -26.97
C PHE A 191 -12.45 -9.73 -27.97
N GLY A 192 -12.54 -8.99 -29.08
CA GLY A 192 -13.56 -9.18 -30.12
C GLY A 192 -14.95 -8.63 -29.77
N SER A 193 -15.12 -7.93 -28.66
CA SER A 193 -16.36 -7.27 -28.26
C SER A 193 -16.30 -5.77 -28.57
N ASP A 194 -17.42 -5.21 -29.00
CA ASP A 194 -17.61 -3.75 -29.16
C ASP A 194 -18.16 -3.10 -27.88
N ILE A 195 -18.42 -3.89 -26.85
CA ILE A 195 -18.99 -3.42 -25.59
C ILE A 195 -17.87 -3.16 -24.57
N ARG A 196 -17.67 -1.89 -24.21
CA ARG A 196 -16.77 -1.43 -23.16
C ARG A 196 -17.58 -1.21 -21.89
N ARG A 197 -17.15 -1.79 -20.78
CA ARG A 197 -17.73 -1.59 -19.44
C ARG A 197 -16.91 -0.55 -18.70
N ILE A 198 -17.58 0.37 -18.02
CA ILE A 198 -16.97 1.44 -17.25
C ILE A 198 -17.66 1.48 -15.88
N ARG A 199 -16.89 1.26 -14.82
CA ARG A 199 -17.33 1.39 -13.43
C ARG A 199 -16.53 2.48 -12.76
N GLU A 200 -17.25 3.50 -12.27
CA GLU A 200 -16.65 4.69 -11.67
C GLU A 200 -16.95 4.70 -10.18
N GLU A 201 -15.90 4.83 -9.37
CA GLU A 201 -15.98 4.89 -7.91
C GLU A 201 -15.45 6.21 -7.40
N GLN A 202 -16.17 6.79 -6.45
CA GLN A 202 -15.75 7.99 -5.72
C GLN A 202 -15.92 7.75 -4.22
N VAL A 203 -14.93 8.16 -3.43
CA VAL A 203 -14.98 8.14 -1.97
C VAL A 203 -14.73 9.55 -1.44
N ASP A 204 -15.70 10.05 -0.66
CA ASP A 204 -15.57 11.27 0.11
C ASP A 204 -15.35 10.90 1.58
N ALA A 205 -14.20 11.28 2.13
CA ALA A 205 -13.80 10.92 3.49
C ALA A 205 -13.57 12.18 4.33
N PHE A 206 -14.26 12.26 5.45
CA PHE A 206 -14.07 13.29 6.48
C PHE A 206 -13.54 12.64 7.76
N SER A 207 -12.51 13.22 8.36
CA SER A 207 -11.98 12.78 9.64
C SER A 207 -11.66 13.93 10.58
N SER A 208 -11.83 13.69 11.90
CA SER A 208 -11.44 14.63 12.95
C SER A 208 -10.84 13.88 14.13
N ASN A 209 -9.70 14.35 14.62
CA ASN A 209 -8.98 13.79 15.75
C ASN A 209 -8.68 14.87 16.78
N LEU A 210 -8.90 14.56 18.05
CA LEU A 210 -8.46 15.37 19.19
C LEU A 210 -7.50 14.53 20.04
N ASP A 211 -6.23 14.90 20.05
CA ASP A 211 -5.17 14.25 20.80
C ASP A 211 -4.73 15.15 21.95
N LEU A 212 -4.69 14.61 23.16
CA LEU A 212 -4.30 15.30 24.38
C LEU A 212 -3.14 14.54 25.03
N GLU A 213 -2.09 15.27 25.36
CA GLU A 213 -0.92 14.73 26.02
C GLU A 213 -0.71 15.44 27.36
N LYS A 214 -0.54 14.66 28.43
CA LYS A 214 -0.28 15.17 29.79
C LYS A 214 0.86 14.45 30.45
N THR A 215 1.90 15.20 30.80
CA THR A 215 2.98 14.75 31.66
C THR A 215 2.52 14.85 33.13
N ILE A 216 2.46 13.72 33.80
CA ILE A 216 2.04 13.64 35.21
C ILE A 216 3.24 13.80 36.15
N SER A 217 4.36 13.20 35.76
CA SER A 217 5.66 13.31 36.49
C SER A 217 6.81 13.17 35.50
N SER A 218 8.04 13.31 35.98
CA SER A 218 9.24 13.02 35.16
C SER A 218 9.26 11.62 34.55
N ASN A 219 8.48 10.71 35.11
CA ASN A 219 8.48 9.29 34.74
C ASN A 219 7.17 8.81 34.11
N SER A 220 6.14 9.66 34.07
CA SER A 220 4.78 9.27 33.68
C SER A 220 4.14 10.26 32.74
N LYS A 221 3.55 9.73 31.64
CA LYS A 221 2.88 10.52 30.62
C LYS A 221 1.62 9.82 30.17
N PHE A 222 0.53 10.55 30.05
CA PHE A 222 -0.73 10.12 29.43
C PHE A 222 -0.87 10.73 28.03
N THR A 223 -1.43 9.94 27.12
CA THR A 223 -1.94 10.42 25.83
C THR A 223 -3.34 9.84 25.66
N TYR A 224 -4.32 10.67 25.37
CA TYR A 224 -5.70 10.24 25.20
C TYR A 224 -6.40 11.12 24.18
N GLY A 225 -7.50 10.61 23.63
CA GLY A 225 -8.17 11.37 22.59
C GLY A 225 -9.41 10.70 22.04
N PHE A 226 -9.98 11.39 21.04
CA PHE A 226 -11.16 10.99 20.31
C PHE A 226 -10.92 11.09 18.81
N GLU A 227 -11.55 10.20 18.07
CA GLU A 227 -11.51 10.18 16.62
C GLU A 227 -12.92 9.98 16.07
N VAL A 228 -13.24 10.67 14.98
CA VAL A 228 -14.45 10.48 14.19
C VAL A 228 -14.04 10.37 12.73
N VAL A 229 -14.58 9.39 12.03
CA VAL A 229 -14.41 9.21 10.58
C VAL A 229 -15.77 8.99 9.94
N HIS A 230 -15.98 9.61 8.79
CA HIS A 230 -17.16 9.42 7.94
C HIS A 230 -16.71 9.30 6.49
N ASN A 231 -17.03 8.17 5.86
CA ASN A 231 -16.79 7.93 4.44
C ASN A 231 -18.12 7.75 3.73
N SER A 232 -18.27 8.37 2.57
CA SER A 232 -19.36 8.16 1.62
C SER A 232 -18.79 7.59 0.34
N VAL A 233 -19.38 6.52 -0.17
CA VAL A 233 -18.96 5.83 -1.39
C VAL A 233 -20.03 6.00 -2.45
N HIS A 234 -19.65 6.50 -3.61
CA HIS A 234 -20.48 6.57 -4.82
C HIS A 234 -19.90 5.64 -5.86
N SER A 235 -20.77 4.83 -6.48
CA SER A 235 -20.37 3.85 -7.48
C SER A 235 -21.42 3.79 -8.58
N LYS A 236 -20.96 3.88 -9.83
CA LYS A 236 -21.82 3.81 -11.03
C LYS A 236 -21.23 2.86 -12.05
N GLY A 237 -22.10 2.16 -12.76
CA GLY A 237 -21.72 1.29 -13.85
C GLY A 237 -22.43 1.68 -15.13
N ARG A 238 -21.70 1.76 -16.24
CA ARG A 238 -22.26 1.90 -17.58
C ARG A 238 -21.49 1.05 -18.57
N GLN A 239 -22.15 0.63 -19.61
CA GLN A 239 -21.50 0.05 -20.79
C GLN A 239 -21.79 0.90 -22.01
N GLU A 240 -20.85 0.92 -22.92
CA GLU A 240 -20.97 1.65 -24.19
C GLU A 240 -20.55 0.76 -25.35
N ASN A 241 -21.24 0.86 -26.45
CA ASN A 241 -20.78 0.30 -27.73
C ASN A 241 -19.80 1.32 -28.34
N ILE A 242 -18.52 0.92 -28.50
CA ILE A 242 -17.45 1.81 -28.96
C ILE A 242 -17.54 2.22 -30.43
N ASP A 243 -18.39 1.55 -31.24
CA ASP A 243 -18.58 1.86 -32.65
C ASP A 243 -19.81 2.76 -32.88
N THR A 244 -20.90 2.54 -32.10
CA THR A 244 -22.14 3.33 -32.25
C THR A 244 -22.26 4.46 -31.23
N ASN A 245 -21.49 4.42 -30.15
CA ASN A 245 -21.58 5.29 -28.96
C ASN A 245 -22.91 5.14 -28.18
N ASP A 246 -23.66 4.07 -28.42
CA ASP A 246 -24.82 3.76 -27.60
C ASP A 246 -24.37 3.37 -26.17
N SER A 247 -25.05 3.90 -25.17
CA SER A 247 -24.71 3.64 -23.76
C SER A 247 -25.93 3.20 -22.98
N GLN A 248 -25.73 2.29 -22.03
CA GLN A 248 -26.76 1.86 -21.07
C GLN A 248 -26.12 1.62 -19.70
N ASP A 249 -26.93 1.77 -18.65
CA ASP A 249 -26.50 1.49 -17.29
C ASP A 249 -26.33 -0.01 -17.06
N ILE A 250 -25.31 -0.37 -16.29
CA ILE A 250 -25.04 -1.73 -15.79
C ILE A 250 -24.86 -1.65 -14.27
N ALA A 251 -24.80 -2.81 -13.62
CA ALA A 251 -24.53 -2.88 -12.20
C ALA A 251 -23.24 -2.13 -11.81
N SER A 252 -23.36 -1.30 -10.79
CA SER A 252 -22.20 -0.69 -10.13
C SER A 252 -21.39 -1.75 -9.39
N ARG A 253 -20.12 -1.45 -9.10
CA ARG A 253 -19.26 -2.35 -8.33
C ARG A 253 -19.63 -2.40 -6.85
N TYR A 254 -20.01 -1.27 -6.29
CA TYR A 254 -20.47 -1.13 -4.91
C TYR A 254 -21.90 -0.59 -4.89
N PRO A 255 -22.66 -0.83 -3.83
CA PRO A 255 -23.93 -0.12 -3.65
C PRO A 255 -23.68 1.39 -3.58
N ASP A 256 -24.37 2.16 -4.42
CA ASP A 256 -24.23 3.62 -4.45
C ASP A 256 -24.69 4.24 -3.13
N ALA A 257 -24.17 5.42 -2.79
CA ALA A 257 -24.44 6.15 -1.55
C ALA A 257 -24.17 5.36 -0.25
N SER A 258 -23.33 4.32 -0.32
CA SER A 258 -22.91 3.57 0.86
C SER A 258 -22.09 4.43 1.82
N THR A 259 -22.23 4.19 3.12
CA THR A 259 -21.49 4.92 4.15
C THR A 259 -20.76 3.98 5.10
N TRP A 260 -19.55 4.38 5.50
CA TRP A 260 -18.79 3.78 6.57
C TRP A 260 -18.40 4.85 7.58
N GLN A 261 -18.74 4.65 8.84
CA GLN A 261 -18.54 5.65 9.90
C GLN A 261 -17.88 5.00 11.11
N SER A 262 -17.03 5.73 11.82
CA SER A 262 -16.50 5.29 13.10
C SER A 262 -16.35 6.42 14.10
N ILE A 263 -16.54 6.07 15.38
CA ILE A 263 -16.17 6.90 16.53
C ILE A 263 -15.24 6.07 17.40
N ALA A 264 -14.15 6.68 17.87
CA ALA A 264 -13.23 6.01 18.78
C ALA A 264 -12.79 6.91 19.93
N ALA A 265 -12.55 6.29 21.08
CA ALA A 265 -11.85 6.88 22.20
C ALA A 265 -10.68 6.01 22.60
N TYR A 266 -9.56 6.63 22.97
CA TYR A 266 -8.38 5.89 23.36
C TYR A 266 -7.63 6.57 24.51
N PHE A 267 -6.87 5.74 25.21
CA PHE A 267 -6.01 6.14 26.32
C PHE A 267 -4.70 5.35 26.28
N ASN A 268 -3.57 6.04 26.38
CA ASN A 268 -2.23 5.46 26.45
C ASN A 268 -1.50 5.98 27.70
N TYR A 269 -0.79 5.09 28.37
CA TYR A 269 0.07 5.39 29.48
C TYR A 269 1.50 4.96 29.21
N LYS A 270 2.44 5.90 29.34
CA LYS A 270 3.87 5.63 29.28
C LYS A 270 4.49 5.85 30.64
N TYR A 271 5.18 4.82 31.13
CA TYR A 271 5.88 4.83 32.42
C TYR A 271 7.35 4.46 32.25
N LYS A 272 8.21 5.33 32.75
CA LYS A 272 9.66 5.18 32.66
C LYS A 272 10.27 5.38 34.06
N PRO A 273 10.19 4.36 34.96
CA PRO A 273 10.62 4.48 36.35
C PRO A 273 12.11 4.80 36.48
N ASN A 274 12.93 4.38 35.53
CA ASN A 274 14.35 4.62 35.46
C ASN A 274 14.84 4.61 33.99
N ARG A 275 16.14 4.82 33.77
CA ARG A 275 16.74 4.86 32.43
C ARG A 275 16.77 3.49 31.73
N LYS A 276 16.60 2.39 32.48
CA LYS A 276 16.72 1.02 31.97
C LYS A 276 15.37 0.39 31.57
N PHE A 277 14.27 0.90 32.09
CA PHE A 277 12.98 0.29 31.92
C PHE A 277 11.94 1.31 31.40
N THR A 278 11.22 0.93 30.37
CA THR A 278 10.09 1.68 29.84
C THR A 278 8.92 0.73 29.62
N MET A 279 7.75 1.10 30.11
CA MET A 279 6.48 0.44 29.85
C MET A 279 5.57 1.42 29.12
N GLN A 280 4.85 0.92 28.12
CA GLN A 280 3.78 1.64 27.45
C GLN A 280 2.57 0.71 27.34
N SER A 281 1.39 1.20 27.72
CA SER A 281 0.15 0.46 27.58
C SER A 281 -0.93 1.36 26.99
N GLY A 282 -1.85 0.79 26.24
CA GLY A 282 -2.93 1.52 25.62
C GLY A 282 -4.19 0.68 25.54
N ILE A 283 -5.32 1.37 25.58
CA ILE A 283 -6.64 0.81 25.30
C ILE A 283 -7.37 1.73 24.32
N ARG A 284 -8.18 1.14 23.47
CA ARG A 284 -9.01 1.87 22.52
C ARG A 284 -10.34 1.16 22.37
N TYR A 285 -11.43 1.92 22.32
CA TYR A 285 -12.73 1.46 21.94
C TYR A 285 -13.15 2.14 20.64
N ASN A 286 -13.58 1.34 19.67
CA ASN A 286 -14.17 1.79 18.41
C ASN A 286 -15.61 1.36 18.32
N TYR A 287 -16.47 2.22 17.79
CA TYR A 287 -17.81 1.86 17.36
C TYR A 287 -17.96 2.25 15.87
N ILE A 288 -18.45 1.32 15.05
CA ILE A 288 -18.48 1.41 13.59
C ILE A 288 -19.89 1.15 13.10
N TRP A 289 -20.32 1.96 12.12
CA TRP A 289 -21.56 1.79 11.36
C TRP A 289 -21.25 1.67 9.88
N ILE A 290 -21.90 0.72 9.21
CA ILE A 290 -21.83 0.52 7.77
C ILE A 290 -23.25 0.45 7.27
N LYS A 291 -23.58 1.27 6.26
CA LYS A 291 -24.85 1.21 5.55
C LYS A 291 -24.59 1.10 4.07
N ALA A 292 -25.21 0.10 3.45
CA ALA A 292 -25.18 -0.13 2.02
C ALA A 292 -26.60 -0.41 1.54
N ASP A 293 -27.06 0.33 0.52
CA ASP A 293 -28.35 0.12 -0.15
C ASP A 293 -28.10 -0.63 -1.46
N LEU A 294 -28.59 -1.86 -1.54
CA LEU A 294 -28.40 -2.77 -2.67
C LEU A 294 -29.58 -2.75 -3.65
N THR A 295 -30.58 -1.86 -3.45
CA THR A 295 -31.82 -1.83 -4.25
C THR A 295 -31.52 -1.65 -5.74
N GLU A 296 -30.56 -0.80 -6.11
CA GLU A 296 -30.16 -0.61 -7.50
C GLU A 296 -29.45 -1.85 -8.06
N ASN A 297 -28.55 -2.47 -7.27
CA ASN A 297 -27.85 -3.70 -7.67
C ASN A 297 -28.83 -4.87 -7.83
N ASN A 298 -29.91 -4.91 -7.03
CA ASN A 298 -30.96 -5.93 -7.11
C ASN A 298 -31.73 -5.93 -8.43
N GLN A 299 -31.73 -4.84 -9.19
CA GLN A 299 -32.29 -4.82 -10.53
C GLN A 299 -31.51 -5.73 -11.51
N PHE A 300 -30.24 -6.04 -11.19
CA PHE A 300 -29.36 -6.86 -12.02
C PHE A 300 -29.16 -8.27 -11.49
N TYR A 301 -29.13 -8.47 -10.15
CA TYR A 301 -28.66 -9.73 -9.53
C TYR A 301 -29.69 -10.47 -8.67
N ASN A 302 -30.82 -9.85 -8.34
CA ASN A 302 -31.89 -10.45 -7.51
C ASN A 302 -31.35 -11.03 -6.17
N PHE A 303 -30.59 -10.24 -5.41
CA PHE A 303 -30.12 -10.64 -4.07
C PHE A 303 -31.30 -10.82 -3.12
N PRO A 304 -31.22 -11.73 -2.12
CA PRO A 304 -32.28 -11.96 -1.15
C PRO A 304 -32.40 -10.86 -0.08
N PHE A 305 -31.71 -9.74 -0.23
CA PHE A 305 -31.67 -8.60 0.68
C PHE A 305 -31.46 -7.29 -0.11
N ASP A 306 -32.09 -6.20 0.36
CA ASP A 306 -32.01 -4.87 -0.26
C ASP A 306 -31.01 -3.94 0.42
N ASN A 307 -30.50 -4.32 1.62
CA ASN A 307 -29.56 -3.49 2.36
C ASN A 307 -28.67 -4.32 3.27
N ALA A 308 -27.52 -3.73 3.63
CA ALA A 308 -26.67 -4.20 4.70
C ALA A 308 -26.48 -3.06 5.72
N ASP A 309 -26.86 -3.32 6.96
CA ASP A 309 -26.73 -2.36 8.08
C ASP A 309 -25.97 -3.05 9.22
N ILE A 310 -24.66 -2.75 9.32
CA ILE A 310 -23.75 -3.40 10.25
C ILE A 310 -23.30 -2.43 11.34
N HIS A 311 -23.45 -2.85 12.59
CA HIS A 311 -23.05 -2.11 13.78
C HIS A 311 -22.09 -2.94 14.62
N ASN A 312 -20.86 -2.47 14.81
CA ASN A 312 -19.85 -3.20 15.54
C ASN A 312 -19.11 -2.33 16.55
N GLY A 313 -19.02 -2.80 17.79
CA GLY A 313 -18.14 -2.23 18.82
C GLY A 313 -16.94 -3.13 19.07
N ALA A 314 -15.75 -2.57 19.22
CA ALA A 314 -14.55 -3.34 19.46
C ALA A 314 -13.62 -2.66 20.47
N PHE A 315 -13.14 -3.44 21.44
CA PHE A 315 -12.05 -3.07 22.33
C PHE A 315 -10.74 -3.64 21.82
N THR A 316 -9.72 -2.81 21.82
CA THR A 316 -8.33 -3.22 21.53
C THR A 316 -7.39 -2.68 22.60
N GLY A 317 -6.27 -3.35 22.79
CA GLY A 317 -5.28 -2.95 23.77
C GLY A 317 -3.87 -3.38 23.39
N SER A 318 -2.90 -2.74 24.02
CA SER A 318 -1.49 -3.08 23.86
C SER A 318 -0.71 -2.88 25.15
N VAL A 319 0.30 -3.71 25.35
CA VAL A 319 1.33 -3.54 26.39
C VAL A 319 2.68 -3.76 25.75
N GLY A 320 3.56 -2.76 25.86
CA GLY A 320 4.94 -2.82 25.41
C GLY A 320 5.92 -2.58 26.54
N LEU A 321 6.97 -3.38 26.60
CA LEU A 321 8.05 -3.29 27.57
C LEU A 321 9.37 -3.14 26.83
N SER A 322 10.21 -2.22 27.29
CA SER A 322 11.60 -2.11 26.83
C SER A 322 12.52 -2.12 28.04
N TRP A 323 13.47 -3.05 28.05
CA TRP A 323 14.44 -3.23 29.10
C TRP A 323 15.87 -3.14 28.56
N VAL A 324 16.64 -2.17 29.09
CA VAL A 324 18.03 -1.89 28.70
C VAL A 324 18.91 -2.13 29.94
N PRO A 325 19.24 -3.41 30.25
CA PRO A 325 20.03 -3.73 31.46
C PRO A 325 21.41 -3.08 31.47
N ASN A 326 22.03 -2.95 30.30
CA ASN A 326 23.33 -2.33 30.07
C ASN A 326 23.37 -1.67 28.68
N LYS A 327 24.51 -1.12 28.27
CA LYS A 327 24.68 -0.44 26.99
C LYS A 327 24.66 -1.37 25.77
N THR A 328 24.88 -2.67 26.00
CA THR A 328 25.00 -3.68 24.95
C THR A 328 23.65 -4.33 24.60
N ILE A 329 22.74 -4.45 25.58
CA ILE A 329 21.54 -5.27 25.42
C ILE A 329 20.28 -4.43 25.59
N GLN A 330 19.35 -4.52 24.66
CA GLN A 330 17.98 -4.04 24.81
C GLN A 330 17.01 -5.16 24.44
N TRP A 331 16.14 -5.49 25.37
CA TRP A 331 14.96 -6.35 25.13
C TRP A 331 13.73 -5.50 24.87
N LYS A 332 12.87 -5.96 23.96
CA LYS A 332 11.54 -5.43 23.67
C LYS A 332 10.55 -6.58 23.70
N LEU A 333 9.44 -6.39 24.38
CA LEU A 333 8.34 -7.35 24.40
C LEU A 333 7.05 -6.56 24.19
N ASN A 334 6.22 -6.97 23.25
CA ASN A 334 4.91 -6.40 23.04
C ASN A 334 3.85 -7.50 23.01
N ALA A 335 2.68 -7.16 23.52
CA ALA A 335 1.44 -7.93 23.34
C ALA A 335 0.36 -6.96 22.89
N THR A 336 -0.37 -7.32 21.85
CA THR A 336 -1.33 -6.44 21.20
C THR A 336 -2.59 -7.19 20.80
N THR A 337 -3.71 -6.48 20.84
CA THR A 337 -4.92 -6.92 20.15
C THR A 337 -5.29 -5.87 19.11
N ALA A 338 -5.75 -6.30 17.96
CA ALA A 338 -6.31 -5.44 16.94
C ALA A 338 -7.61 -6.04 16.41
N PHE A 339 -8.40 -5.25 15.71
CA PHE A 339 -9.57 -5.75 14.98
C PHE A 339 -9.64 -5.09 13.62
N ARG A 340 -10.24 -5.79 12.69
CA ARG A 340 -10.64 -5.26 11.38
C ARG A 340 -12.17 -5.38 11.28
N ALA A 341 -12.85 -4.24 11.22
CA ALA A 341 -14.27 -4.25 10.85
C ALA A 341 -14.40 -4.48 9.35
N PRO A 342 -15.50 -5.12 8.90
CA PRO A 342 -15.82 -5.12 7.48
C PRO A 342 -15.87 -3.69 6.94
N ASN A 343 -15.61 -3.53 5.66
CA ASN A 343 -15.76 -2.28 4.92
C ASN A 343 -16.76 -2.47 3.76
N ILE A 344 -17.00 -1.43 2.96
CA ILE A 344 -17.95 -1.51 1.84
C ILE A 344 -17.48 -2.52 0.78
N ASP A 345 -16.16 -2.69 0.61
CA ASP A 345 -15.61 -3.70 -0.31
C ASP A 345 -15.92 -5.13 0.16
N ASP A 346 -15.88 -5.37 1.47
CA ASP A 346 -16.20 -6.70 2.02
C ASP A 346 -17.70 -7.01 1.97
N VAL A 347 -18.55 -6.00 2.25
CA VAL A 347 -19.98 -6.15 2.50
C VAL A 347 -20.83 -6.12 1.24
N GLY A 348 -20.48 -5.25 0.29
CA GLY A 348 -21.36 -4.87 -0.82
C GLY A 348 -20.79 -5.07 -2.22
N LYS A 349 -19.56 -5.53 -2.35
CA LYS A 349 -18.91 -5.65 -3.66
C LYS A 349 -19.50 -6.75 -4.52
N VAL A 350 -19.69 -6.42 -5.82
CA VAL A 350 -19.96 -7.41 -6.88
C VAL A 350 -18.88 -7.29 -7.94
N PHE A 351 -18.05 -8.32 -8.13
CA PHE A 351 -17.02 -8.31 -9.17
C PHE A 351 -16.45 -9.69 -9.46
N ASP A 352 -15.87 -9.87 -10.67
CA ASP A 352 -15.05 -11.03 -11.01
C ASP A 352 -13.67 -10.94 -10.34
N SER A 353 -13.34 -11.88 -9.51
CA SER A 353 -12.01 -11.94 -8.90
C SER A 353 -10.99 -12.64 -9.80
N GLU A 354 -11.49 -13.61 -10.55
CA GLU A 354 -10.80 -14.45 -11.50
C GLU A 354 -11.81 -14.97 -12.53
N PRO A 355 -11.37 -15.48 -13.71
CA PRO A 355 -12.27 -16.02 -14.71
C PRO A 355 -13.18 -17.12 -14.14
N GLY A 356 -14.49 -16.98 -14.36
CA GLY A 356 -15.49 -17.94 -13.92
C GLY A 356 -15.83 -17.89 -12.41
N SER A 357 -15.45 -16.83 -11.69
CA SER A 357 -15.82 -16.63 -10.28
C SER A 357 -16.26 -15.21 -10.02
N VAL A 358 -17.38 -15.04 -9.34
CA VAL A 358 -17.93 -13.73 -8.93
C VAL A 358 -18.07 -13.65 -7.42
N VAL A 359 -17.54 -12.57 -6.84
CA VAL A 359 -17.76 -12.25 -5.43
C VAL A 359 -19.04 -11.44 -5.30
N VAL A 360 -19.89 -11.84 -4.37
CA VAL A 360 -21.19 -11.23 -4.10
C VAL A 360 -21.28 -10.63 -2.70
N PRO A 361 -22.22 -9.73 -2.43
CA PRO A 361 -22.41 -9.12 -1.11
C PRO A 361 -22.73 -10.12 -0.02
N ASN A 362 -22.19 -9.87 1.20
CA ASN A 362 -22.56 -10.58 2.42
C ASN A 362 -22.87 -9.59 3.56
N PRO A 363 -24.15 -9.37 3.91
CA PRO A 363 -24.54 -8.43 4.96
C PRO A 363 -24.31 -8.94 6.40
N ASN A 364 -23.88 -10.20 6.59
CA ASN A 364 -23.80 -10.85 7.90
C ASN A 364 -22.39 -10.85 8.50
N LEU A 365 -21.48 -10.05 7.96
CA LEU A 365 -20.09 -10.02 8.39
C LEU A 365 -19.90 -9.45 9.80
N LYS A 366 -18.97 -10.06 10.53
CA LYS A 366 -18.48 -9.63 11.84
C LYS A 366 -17.04 -9.14 11.74
N PRO A 367 -16.57 -8.35 12.72
CA PRO A 367 -15.14 -8.01 12.78
C PRO A 367 -14.27 -9.26 12.96
N GLU A 368 -13.14 -9.28 12.31
CA GLU A 368 -12.05 -10.19 12.65
C GLU A 368 -11.20 -9.59 13.77
N TYR A 369 -10.62 -10.43 14.61
CA TYR A 369 -9.71 -10.03 15.69
C TYR A 369 -8.34 -10.66 15.51
N SER A 370 -7.31 -9.89 15.84
CA SER A 370 -5.95 -10.40 15.93
C SER A 370 -5.38 -10.26 17.33
N TYR A 371 -4.64 -11.27 17.75
CA TYR A 371 -3.90 -11.33 19.01
C TYR A 371 -2.43 -11.58 18.65
N GLY A 372 -1.60 -10.58 18.91
CA GLY A 372 -0.19 -10.61 18.53
C GLY A 372 0.74 -10.48 19.72
N GLY A 373 1.89 -11.12 19.61
CA GLY A 373 3.01 -10.93 20.52
C GLY A 373 4.32 -10.91 19.75
N ASP A 374 5.24 -10.04 20.17
CA ASP A 374 6.57 -9.97 19.60
C ASP A 374 7.65 -9.83 20.68
N LEU A 375 8.78 -10.44 20.42
CA LEU A 375 10.00 -10.35 21.23
C LEU A 375 11.14 -9.86 20.36
N GLY A 376 11.72 -8.73 20.76
CA GLY A 376 12.87 -8.13 20.10
C GLY A 376 14.12 -8.13 20.99
N LEU A 377 15.28 -8.29 20.38
CA LEU A 377 16.59 -8.19 21.01
C LEU A 377 17.50 -7.33 20.14
N THR A 378 17.93 -6.19 20.68
CA THR A 378 19.00 -5.39 20.08
C THR A 378 20.29 -5.62 20.85
N LEU A 379 21.35 -6.02 20.13
CA LEU A 379 22.72 -6.15 20.65
C LEU A 379 23.58 -5.03 20.06
N ASN A 380 24.09 -4.17 20.93
CA ASN A 380 24.92 -3.02 20.55
C ASN A 380 26.35 -3.21 21.11
N PHE A 381 27.29 -3.44 20.23
CA PHE A 381 28.72 -3.58 20.55
C PHE A 381 29.49 -2.28 20.26
N GLY A 382 29.00 -1.19 20.80
CA GLY A 382 29.55 0.15 20.62
C GLY A 382 29.26 0.69 19.21
N ASP A 383 30.25 1.38 18.63
CA ASP A 383 30.12 1.99 17.32
C ASP A 383 30.42 1.01 16.17
N VAL A 384 30.72 -0.26 16.47
CA VAL A 384 31.19 -1.23 15.48
C VAL A 384 30.06 -2.11 14.96
N VAL A 385 29.27 -2.72 15.87
CA VAL A 385 28.24 -3.69 15.46
C VAL A 385 26.95 -3.44 16.23
N VAL A 386 25.84 -3.33 15.48
CA VAL A 386 24.47 -3.40 16.01
C VAL A 386 23.75 -4.54 15.34
N LEU A 387 23.20 -5.46 16.13
CA LEU A 387 22.36 -6.56 15.67
C LEU A 387 20.95 -6.38 16.23
N ASP A 388 19.95 -6.51 15.36
CA ASP A 388 18.54 -6.50 15.72
C ASP A 388 17.93 -7.86 15.37
N LEU A 389 17.28 -8.48 16.33
CA LEU A 389 16.57 -9.74 16.19
C LEU A 389 15.14 -9.53 16.64
N ALA A 390 14.18 -10.00 15.88
CA ALA A 390 12.78 -10.01 16.29
C ALA A 390 12.10 -11.32 15.89
N THR A 391 11.18 -11.77 16.74
CA THR A 391 10.24 -12.84 16.39
C THR A 391 8.86 -12.43 16.80
N TYR A 392 7.86 -12.83 16.02
CA TYR A 392 6.48 -12.50 16.28
C TYR A 392 5.56 -13.69 15.97
N TYR A 393 4.42 -13.66 16.64
CA TYR A 393 3.32 -14.59 16.41
C TYR A 393 2.01 -13.84 16.50
N THR A 394 1.14 -14.05 15.50
CA THR A 394 -0.19 -13.45 15.41
C THR A 394 -1.20 -14.53 15.15
N TYR A 395 -2.23 -14.56 15.97
CA TYR A 395 -3.43 -15.39 15.79
C TYR A 395 -4.57 -14.50 15.30
N LEU A 396 -5.21 -14.88 14.21
CA LEU A 396 -6.41 -14.26 13.66
C LEU A 396 -7.63 -15.12 14.00
N ASP A 397 -8.65 -14.50 14.52
CA ASP A 397 -9.94 -15.11 14.87
C ASP A 397 -11.04 -14.49 14.03
N ASN A 398 -11.96 -15.29 13.49
CA ASN A 398 -12.98 -14.88 12.54
C ASN A 398 -12.41 -14.16 11.29
N ALA A 399 -11.34 -14.68 10.71
CA ALA A 399 -10.69 -14.08 9.54
C ALA A 399 -11.69 -13.89 8.40
N LEU A 400 -11.63 -12.70 7.79
CA LEU A 400 -12.47 -12.35 6.62
C LEU A 400 -11.79 -12.89 5.37
N ILE A 401 -12.22 -14.05 4.93
CA ILE A 401 -11.70 -14.74 3.75
C ILE A 401 -12.77 -14.91 2.69
N ARG A 402 -12.34 -15.14 1.45
CA ARG A 402 -13.25 -15.44 0.34
C ARG A 402 -13.43 -16.93 0.25
N GLU A 403 -14.69 -17.35 0.22
CA GLU A 403 -15.10 -18.76 0.13
C GLU A 403 -16.29 -18.93 -0.79
N ASP A 404 -16.56 -20.16 -1.19
CA ASP A 404 -17.73 -20.51 -1.95
C ASP A 404 -19.00 -20.15 -1.19
N PHE A 405 -19.99 -19.66 -1.91
CA PHE A 405 -21.21 -19.13 -1.34
C PHE A 405 -22.40 -19.52 -2.22
N SER A 406 -23.61 -19.30 -1.70
CA SER A 406 -24.83 -19.48 -2.50
C SER A 406 -25.78 -18.31 -2.32
N ILE A 407 -26.41 -17.89 -3.41
CA ILE A 407 -27.49 -16.90 -3.41
C ILE A 407 -28.78 -17.58 -3.86
N ASN A 408 -29.86 -17.47 -3.05
CA ASN A 408 -31.14 -18.12 -3.32
C ASN A 408 -31.03 -19.64 -3.58
N GLY A 409 -29.96 -20.28 -3.06
CA GLY A 409 -29.67 -21.69 -3.28
C GLY A 409 -28.85 -21.97 -4.56
N GLU A 410 -28.53 -20.96 -5.35
CA GLU A 410 -27.70 -21.07 -6.55
C GLU A 410 -26.22 -20.88 -6.20
N THR A 411 -25.36 -21.75 -6.66
CA THR A 411 -23.89 -21.68 -6.52
C THR A 411 -23.20 -21.08 -7.74
N GLU A 412 -23.96 -20.81 -8.82
CA GLU A 412 -23.48 -20.20 -10.05
C GLU A 412 -24.50 -19.13 -10.50
N ILE A 413 -24.00 -17.99 -11.00
CA ILE A 413 -24.82 -16.93 -11.62
C ILE A 413 -24.17 -16.42 -12.90
N ILE A 414 -24.95 -15.77 -13.76
CA ILE A 414 -24.41 -15.04 -14.92
C ILE A 414 -23.89 -13.69 -14.43
N TYR A 415 -22.59 -13.45 -14.63
CA TYR A 415 -21.94 -12.17 -14.35
C TYR A 415 -21.21 -11.67 -15.61
N ASP A 416 -21.53 -10.45 -16.06
CA ASP A 416 -20.99 -9.83 -17.29
C ASP A 416 -21.03 -10.76 -18.53
N GLY A 417 -22.08 -11.63 -18.60
CA GLY A 417 -22.31 -12.57 -19.69
C GLY A 417 -21.60 -13.93 -19.56
N GLU A 418 -20.89 -14.20 -18.46
CA GLU A 418 -20.18 -15.43 -18.17
C GLU A 418 -20.81 -16.15 -16.97
N LEU A 419 -21.03 -17.49 -17.09
CA LEU A 419 -21.46 -18.31 -15.94
C LEU A 419 -20.31 -18.37 -14.95
N SER A 420 -20.56 -17.92 -13.72
CA SER A 420 -19.53 -17.74 -12.70
C SER A 420 -19.94 -18.38 -11.37
N ASN A 421 -19.00 -19.06 -10.75
CA ASN A 421 -19.14 -19.59 -9.39
C ASN A 421 -19.34 -18.45 -8.38
N VAL A 422 -20.30 -18.61 -7.49
CA VAL A 422 -20.63 -17.61 -6.47
C VAL A 422 -19.71 -17.76 -5.27
N GLN A 423 -19.01 -16.69 -4.95
CA GLN A 423 -18.18 -16.57 -3.77
C GLN A 423 -18.60 -15.34 -2.95
N ALA A 424 -18.34 -15.34 -1.65
CA ALA A 424 -18.51 -14.18 -0.78
C ALA A 424 -17.37 -14.08 0.23
N ILE A 425 -17.19 -12.89 0.78
CA ILE A 425 -16.37 -12.73 1.99
C ILE A 425 -17.17 -13.32 3.15
N GLN A 426 -16.52 -14.15 3.96
CA GLN A 426 -17.11 -14.82 5.12
C GLN A 426 -16.18 -14.75 6.34
N ASN A 427 -16.74 -14.84 7.55
CA ASN A 427 -15.96 -15.00 8.78
C ASN A 427 -15.76 -16.50 9.02
N ALA A 428 -14.87 -17.10 8.30
CA ALA A 428 -14.83 -18.55 8.24
C ALA A 428 -13.75 -19.16 9.11
N SER A 429 -12.56 -18.57 9.22
CA SER A 429 -11.45 -19.35 9.71
C SER A 429 -10.60 -18.68 10.78
N LYS A 430 -9.68 -19.46 11.26
CA LYS A 430 -8.56 -19.04 12.09
C LYS A 430 -7.31 -19.05 11.25
N ALA A 431 -6.46 -18.06 11.47
CA ALA A 431 -5.17 -18.04 10.80
C ALA A 431 -4.04 -17.75 11.79
N TRP A 432 -2.88 -18.30 11.50
CA TRP A 432 -1.67 -18.12 12.29
C TRP A 432 -0.57 -17.59 11.40
N ILE A 433 0.05 -16.48 11.83
CA ILE A 433 1.17 -15.87 11.13
C ILE A 433 2.31 -15.72 12.12
N TYR A 434 3.49 -16.18 11.75
CA TYR A 434 4.69 -16.07 12.59
C TYR A 434 5.90 -15.72 11.72
N GLY A 435 6.88 -15.10 12.34
CA GLY A 435 8.07 -14.72 11.61
C GLY A 435 9.28 -14.46 12.48
N PHE A 436 10.40 -14.39 11.79
CA PHE A 436 11.69 -14.02 12.35
C PHE A 436 12.34 -12.96 11.46
N GLU A 437 12.85 -11.92 12.08
CA GLU A 437 13.56 -10.83 11.43
C GLU A 437 14.97 -10.69 12.00
N PHE A 438 15.91 -10.48 11.12
CA PHE A 438 17.30 -10.21 11.43
C PHE A 438 17.75 -8.91 10.79
N GLY A 439 18.38 -8.03 11.55
CA GLY A 439 19.05 -6.82 11.11
C GLY A 439 20.49 -6.77 11.61
N ALA A 440 21.40 -6.31 10.77
CA ALA A 440 22.79 -6.06 11.15
C ALA A 440 23.29 -4.74 10.56
N ASN A 441 23.94 -3.93 11.42
CA ASN A 441 24.67 -2.75 10.99
C ASN A 441 26.10 -2.89 11.53
N ILE A 442 27.08 -2.96 10.62
CA ILE A 442 28.48 -3.23 10.94
C ILE A 442 29.35 -2.12 10.33
N ASN A 443 29.99 -1.32 11.16
CA ASN A 443 30.98 -0.35 10.74
C ASN A 443 32.35 -1.04 10.61
N LEU A 444 32.71 -1.42 9.38
CA LEU A 444 33.99 -2.09 9.07
C LEU A 444 35.16 -1.12 9.23
N THR A 445 34.94 0.14 8.85
CA THR A 445 35.85 1.26 9.07
C THR A 445 35.03 2.54 9.31
N GLU A 446 35.67 3.67 9.57
CA GLU A 446 34.99 4.98 9.68
C GLU A 446 34.19 5.37 8.41
N ARG A 447 34.52 4.79 7.25
CA ARG A 447 33.91 5.11 5.96
C ARG A 447 33.19 3.95 5.29
N LEU A 448 33.40 2.74 5.75
CA LEU A 448 32.84 1.54 5.16
C LEU A 448 31.94 0.84 6.16
N SER A 449 30.68 0.65 5.82
CA SER A 449 29.72 -0.08 6.64
C SER A 449 28.96 -1.13 5.80
N LEU A 450 28.56 -2.19 6.49
CA LEU A 450 27.69 -3.24 5.95
C LEU A 450 26.37 -3.19 6.71
N THR A 451 25.27 -3.11 5.97
CA THR A 451 23.92 -3.27 6.51
C THR A 451 23.24 -4.45 5.87
N SER A 452 22.54 -5.25 6.66
CA SER A 452 21.80 -6.42 6.15
C SER A 452 20.48 -6.55 6.89
N GLN A 453 19.43 -6.91 6.15
CA GLN A 453 18.11 -7.22 6.68
C GLN A 453 17.64 -8.51 6.04
N TYR A 454 17.05 -9.39 6.84
CA TYR A 454 16.51 -10.65 6.40
C TYR A 454 15.23 -10.97 7.17
N SER A 455 14.20 -11.42 6.47
CA SER A 455 12.90 -11.73 7.03
C SER A 455 12.43 -13.09 6.52
N ILE A 456 11.92 -13.90 7.44
CA ILE A 456 11.24 -15.17 7.16
C ILE A 456 9.85 -15.07 7.77
N VAL A 457 8.83 -15.35 6.97
CA VAL A 457 7.43 -15.34 7.39
C VAL A 457 6.83 -16.69 7.05
N GLY A 458 6.04 -17.23 7.94
CA GLY A 458 5.22 -18.42 7.73
C GLY A 458 3.80 -18.16 8.19
N GLY A 459 2.85 -18.91 7.68
CA GLY A 459 1.47 -18.80 8.10
C GLY A 459 0.62 -19.93 7.54
N SER A 460 -0.43 -20.25 8.28
CA SER A 460 -1.47 -21.20 7.88
C SER A 460 -2.84 -20.69 8.29
N GLU A 461 -3.87 -21.16 7.61
CA GLU A 461 -5.27 -20.92 7.91
C GLU A 461 -6.08 -22.23 7.84
N GLU A 462 -7.23 -22.28 8.50
CA GLU A 462 -8.17 -23.40 8.39
C GLU A 462 -9.08 -23.15 7.18
N ASP A 463 -9.21 -24.15 6.29
CA ASP A 463 -10.24 -24.16 5.25
C ASP A 463 -11.63 -24.52 5.82
N ASP A 464 -12.68 -24.52 4.98
CA ASP A 464 -14.07 -24.84 5.35
C ASP A 464 -14.24 -26.22 6.01
N ASN A 465 -13.32 -27.13 5.78
CA ASN A 465 -13.33 -28.47 6.35
C ASN A 465 -12.49 -28.58 7.64
N GLY A 466 -11.91 -27.47 8.10
CA GLY A 466 -11.00 -27.41 9.24
C GLY A 466 -9.61 -27.99 8.95
N LYS A 467 -9.24 -28.13 7.67
CA LYS A 467 -7.91 -28.55 7.26
C LYS A 467 -6.98 -27.34 7.19
N GLU A 468 -5.79 -27.49 7.72
CA GLU A 468 -4.74 -26.47 7.66
C GLU A 468 -4.17 -26.36 6.24
N ILE A 469 -4.21 -25.15 5.69
CA ILE A 469 -3.67 -24.79 4.37
C ILE A 469 -2.74 -23.57 4.52
N PRO A 470 -1.82 -23.31 3.56
CA PRO A 470 -1.02 -22.10 3.56
C PRO A 470 -1.90 -20.84 3.46
N VAL A 471 -1.64 -19.85 4.33
CA VAL A 471 -2.35 -18.57 4.25
C VAL A 471 -1.90 -17.76 3.04
N ARG A 472 -2.85 -17.12 2.39
CA ARG A 472 -2.61 -16.31 1.21
C ARG A 472 -1.73 -15.08 1.53
N HIS A 473 -0.91 -14.65 0.57
CA HIS A 473 -0.06 -13.45 0.63
C HIS A 473 1.03 -13.47 1.72
N VAL A 474 1.37 -14.63 2.25
CA VAL A 474 2.60 -14.77 3.03
C VAL A 474 3.79 -14.82 2.09
N ALA A 475 4.62 -13.78 2.15
CA ALA A 475 5.78 -13.65 1.28
C ALA A 475 6.83 -14.74 1.55
N PRO A 476 7.55 -15.23 0.53
CA PRO A 476 8.74 -16.05 0.76
C PRO A 476 9.80 -15.28 1.55
N ALA A 477 10.81 -15.96 2.06
CA ALA A 477 11.92 -15.31 2.74
C ALA A 477 12.56 -14.25 1.84
N PHE A 478 12.84 -13.07 2.36
CA PHE A 478 13.40 -11.95 1.59
C PHE A 478 14.38 -11.13 2.40
N GLY A 479 15.22 -10.38 1.70
CA GLY A 479 16.17 -9.51 2.35
C GLY A 479 16.97 -8.63 1.40
N ASN A 480 17.83 -7.84 2.01
CA ASN A 480 18.81 -7.04 1.30
C ASN A 480 20.12 -6.94 2.10
N THR A 481 21.21 -6.71 1.39
CA THR A 481 22.52 -6.48 2.01
C THR A 481 23.23 -5.39 1.24
N HIS A 482 23.70 -4.36 1.94
CA HIS A 482 24.35 -3.18 1.40
C HIS A 482 25.78 -3.08 1.93
N LEU A 483 26.71 -2.81 1.05
CA LEU A 483 28.06 -2.38 1.37
C LEU A 483 28.19 -0.89 1.02
N LEU A 484 28.21 -0.06 2.05
CA LEU A 484 28.16 1.39 1.97
C LEU A 484 29.55 1.99 2.22
N TRP A 485 30.04 2.75 1.28
CA TRP A 485 31.24 3.56 1.46
C TRP A 485 30.89 5.05 1.42
N ASN A 486 31.27 5.79 2.45
CA ASN A 486 30.93 7.19 2.62
C ASN A 486 32.19 8.06 2.77
N SER A 487 32.24 9.16 2.00
CA SER A 487 33.15 10.27 2.22
C SER A 487 32.38 11.59 2.25
N ASP A 488 33.07 12.70 2.40
CA ASP A 488 32.43 14.03 2.48
C ASP A 488 31.63 14.38 1.21
N LYS A 489 32.08 13.91 0.05
CA LYS A 489 31.50 14.23 -1.26
C LYS A 489 30.92 13.04 -2.02
N LEU A 490 31.36 11.84 -1.73
CA LEU A 490 30.97 10.66 -2.50
C LEU A 490 30.45 9.56 -1.56
N LYS A 491 29.27 9.05 -1.90
CA LYS A 491 28.69 7.85 -1.27
C LYS A 491 28.55 6.79 -2.34
N LEU A 492 29.03 5.59 -2.05
CA LEU A 492 28.89 4.41 -2.90
C LEU A 492 28.10 3.35 -2.14
N ASP A 493 27.18 2.71 -2.82
CA ASP A 493 26.31 1.67 -2.27
C ASP A 493 26.28 0.50 -3.26
N ALA A 494 26.93 -0.60 -2.91
CA ALA A 494 26.80 -1.87 -3.63
C ALA A 494 25.85 -2.76 -2.85
N PHE A 495 24.76 -3.19 -3.47
CA PHE A 495 23.74 -3.93 -2.74
C PHE A 495 23.13 -5.07 -3.53
N VAL A 496 22.69 -6.08 -2.79
CA VAL A 496 21.92 -7.21 -3.30
C VAL A 496 20.54 -7.19 -2.67
N MET A 497 19.50 -7.37 -3.49
CA MET A 497 18.14 -7.71 -3.05
C MET A 497 17.88 -9.16 -3.43
N TYR A 498 17.24 -9.91 -2.54
CA TYR A 498 16.96 -11.33 -2.78
C TYR A 498 15.64 -11.75 -2.17
N ASN A 499 15.04 -12.76 -2.81
CA ASN A 499 13.77 -13.35 -2.44
C ASN A 499 13.87 -14.86 -2.57
N GLY A 500 13.32 -15.58 -1.60
CA GLY A 500 13.28 -17.04 -1.61
C GLY A 500 12.25 -17.60 -2.58
N GLU A 501 12.23 -18.88 -2.72
CA GLU A 501 11.26 -19.63 -3.49
C GLU A 501 10.02 -19.96 -2.64
N LEU A 502 8.85 -20.02 -3.28
CA LEU A 502 7.66 -20.72 -2.78
C LEU A 502 7.29 -21.83 -3.77
N SER A 503 7.41 -23.06 -3.32
CA SER A 503 6.97 -24.23 -4.08
C SER A 503 5.44 -24.25 -4.20
N PHE A 504 4.91 -25.05 -5.13
CA PHE A 504 3.47 -25.27 -5.28
C PHE A 504 2.74 -25.59 -3.97
N TYR A 505 3.33 -26.44 -3.13
CA TYR A 505 2.72 -26.84 -1.86
C TYR A 505 2.73 -25.76 -0.77
N GLN A 506 3.48 -24.68 -0.98
CA GLN A 506 3.55 -23.52 -0.10
C GLN A 506 2.67 -22.36 -0.59
N LEU A 507 2.17 -22.42 -1.84
CA LEU A 507 1.17 -21.49 -2.34
C LEU A 507 -0.17 -21.79 -1.70
N ALA A 508 -0.91 -20.74 -1.33
CA ALA A 508 -2.32 -20.90 -0.97
C ALA A 508 -3.09 -21.45 -2.19
N PRO A 509 -4.11 -22.31 -1.99
CA PRO A 509 -4.90 -22.85 -3.12
C PRO A 509 -5.41 -21.77 -4.07
N SER A 510 -5.96 -20.68 -3.53
CA SER A 510 -6.45 -19.51 -4.29
C SER A 510 -5.36 -18.72 -5.04
N GLU A 511 -4.08 -18.89 -4.69
CA GLU A 511 -2.96 -18.34 -5.47
C GLU A 511 -2.50 -19.33 -6.55
N ALA A 512 -2.51 -20.63 -6.27
CA ALA A 512 -2.17 -21.66 -7.23
C ALA A 512 -3.12 -21.69 -8.44
N GLU A 513 -4.38 -21.30 -8.26
CA GLU A 513 -5.40 -21.14 -9.32
C GLU A 513 -5.10 -19.99 -10.29
N LYS A 514 -4.24 -19.04 -9.89
CA LYS A 514 -3.80 -17.92 -10.73
C LYS A 514 -2.48 -18.24 -11.42
N ASP A 515 -2.45 -19.32 -12.17
CA ASP A 515 -1.25 -19.84 -12.81
C ASP A 515 -0.54 -18.83 -13.74
N PHE A 516 -1.28 -17.87 -14.31
CA PHE A 516 -0.75 -16.77 -15.13
C PHE A 516 0.18 -15.80 -14.36
N LEU A 517 0.17 -15.83 -13.01
CA LEU A 517 1.09 -15.05 -12.19
C LEU A 517 2.46 -15.72 -12.02
N TYR A 518 2.54 -17.03 -12.23
CA TYR A 518 3.66 -17.87 -11.85
C TYR A 518 4.32 -18.54 -13.06
N THR A 519 5.53 -19.02 -12.86
CA THR A 519 6.15 -19.99 -13.77
C THR A 519 5.82 -21.42 -13.30
N LYS A 520 6.12 -22.41 -14.13
CA LYS A 520 5.80 -23.83 -13.85
C LYS A 520 7.05 -24.62 -13.49
N ASP A 521 6.90 -25.51 -12.51
CA ASP A 521 7.93 -26.48 -12.13
C ASP A 521 8.05 -27.62 -13.16
N GLU A 522 8.96 -28.56 -12.94
CA GLU A 522 9.16 -29.72 -13.82
C GLU A 522 7.90 -30.62 -13.96
N ASN A 523 6.96 -30.53 -13.03
CA ASN A 523 5.71 -31.26 -13.02
C ASN A 523 4.55 -30.45 -13.64
N GLY A 524 4.81 -29.22 -14.06
CA GLY A 524 3.80 -28.30 -14.61
C GLY A 524 3.01 -27.53 -13.56
N ASN A 525 3.38 -27.58 -12.28
CA ASN A 525 2.70 -26.87 -11.21
C ASN A 525 3.20 -25.41 -11.10
N PRO A 526 2.33 -24.44 -10.82
CA PRO A 526 2.74 -23.05 -10.60
C PRO A 526 3.60 -22.92 -9.32
N TYR A 527 4.66 -22.12 -9.38
CA TYR A 527 5.48 -21.79 -8.24
C TYR A 527 6.13 -20.40 -8.39
N ALA A 528 6.55 -19.79 -7.28
CA ALA A 528 7.28 -18.54 -7.28
C ALA A 528 8.79 -18.81 -7.13
N PRO A 529 9.61 -18.69 -8.18
CA PRO A 529 11.04 -18.97 -8.11
C PRO A 529 11.76 -17.94 -7.26
N SER A 530 12.86 -18.36 -6.65
CA SER A 530 13.79 -17.45 -6.00
C SER A 530 14.47 -16.53 -7.02
N TRP A 531 14.81 -15.34 -6.57
CA TRP A 531 15.53 -14.37 -7.40
C TRP A 531 16.44 -13.46 -6.57
N TYR A 532 17.41 -12.85 -7.22
CA TYR A 532 18.22 -11.79 -6.64
C TYR A 532 18.58 -10.74 -7.70
N THR A 533 18.84 -9.53 -7.25
CA THR A 533 19.39 -8.46 -8.10
C THR A 533 20.67 -7.89 -7.48
N LEU A 534 21.71 -7.72 -8.30
CA LEU A 534 22.90 -6.98 -7.91
C LEU A 534 22.76 -5.54 -8.38
N ASN A 535 23.09 -4.60 -7.52
CA ASN A 535 22.83 -3.19 -7.74
C ASN A 535 24.03 -2.36 -7.27
N PHE A 536 24.24 -1.23 -7.92
CA PHE A 536 25.26 -0.27 -7.54
C PHE A 536 24.74 1.16 -7.68
N ARG A 537 24.99 1.99 -6.67
CA ARG A 537 24.59 3.40 -6.67
C ARG A 537 25.77 4.27 -6.24
N ALA A 538 25.96 5.37 -6.93
CA ALA A 538 26.91 6.41 -6.59
C ALA A 538 26.18 7.74 -6.46
N GLN A 539 26.39 8.44 -5.34
CA GLN A 539 25.86 9.77 -5.06
C GLN A 539 27.04 10.72 -4.85
N PHE A 540 27.13 11.74 -5.68
CA PHE A 540 28.22 12.69 -5.67
C PHE A 540 27.75 14.11 -5.41
N LYS A 541 28.23 14.69 -4.33
CA LYS A 541 28.00 16.09 -3.95
C LYS A 541 29.01 16.98 -4.70
N VAL A 542 28.58 17.52 -5.83
CA VAL A 542 29.42 18.39 -6.69
C VAL A 542 29.76 19.68 -5.95
N SER A 543 28.75 20.28 -5.30
CA SER A 543 28.89 21.45 -4.43
C SER A 543 27.86 21.37 -3.30
N ASP A 544 27.80 22.37 -2.43
CA ASP A 544 26.76 22.45 -1.39
C ASP A 544 25.36 22.57 -1.96
N SER A 545 25.23 23.07 -3.18
CA SER A 545 23.95 23.26 -3.87
C SER A 545 23.66 22.22 -4.96
N PHE A 546 24.57 21.28 -5.25
CA PHE A 546 24.41 20.40 -6.42
C PHE A 546 24.83 18.98 -6.13
N GLU A 547 23.92 18.05 -6.36
CA GLU A 547 24.13 16.61 -6.16
C GLU A 547 23.73 15.83 -7.40
N ILE A 548 24.53 14.83 -7.75
CA ILE A 548 24.27 13.88 -8.84
C ILE A 548 24.18 12.49 -8.22
N THR A 549 23.18 11.72 -8.62
CA THR A 549 23.07 10.30 -8.31
C THR A 549 23.00 9.49 -9.60
N ALA A 550 23.82 8.46 -9.69
CA ALA A 550 23.77 7.47 -10.75
C ALA A 550 23.63 6.07 -10.15
N SER A 551 22.73 5.26 -10.67
CA SER A 551 22.55 3.87 -10.24
C SER A 551 22.54 2.95 -11.45
N LEU A 552 23.06 1.74 -11.26
CA LEU A 552 22.89 0.62 -12.18
C LEU A 552 22.25 -0.50 -11.36
N GLU A 553 20.95 -0.73 -11.59
CA GLU A 553 20.17 -1.73 -10.88
C GLU A 553 19.96 -2.97 -11.73
N ASN A 554 19.78 -4.12 -11.08
CA ASN A 554 19.68 -5.42 -11.73
C ASN A 554 20.81 -5.65 -12.77
N ILE A 555 22.05 -5.50 -12.34
CA ILE A 555 23.26 -5.57 -13.20
C ILE A 555 23.31 -6.88 -14.00
N THR A 556 22.85 -7.97 -13.40
CA THR A 556 22.80 -9.31 -14.00
C THR A 556 21.63 -9.51 -14.97
N ASP A 557 20.78 -8.50 -15.13
CA ASP A 557 19.65 -8.51 -16.07
C ASP A 557 18.67 -9.68 -15.83
N GLN A 558 18.37 -9.96 -14.54
CA GLN A 558 17.43 -11.00 -14.13
C GLN A 558 16.01 -10.63 -14.52
N ARG A 559 15.28 -11.58 -15.13
CA ARG A 559 13.83 -11.53 -15.31
C ARG A 559 13.20 -12.23 -14.12
N TYR A 560 12.60 -11.44 -13.27
CA TYR A 560 11.99 -11.89 -12.02
C TYR A 560 10.62 -11.23 -11.81
N ARG A 561 9.80 -11.87 -11.02
CA ARG A 561 8.50 -11.36 -10.63
C ARG A 561 8.36 -11.46 -9.11
N PRO A 562 8.01 -10.36 -8.42
CA PRO A 562 7.67 -10.44 -7.00
C PRO A 562 6.49 -11.39 -6.79
N TYR A 563 6.48 -12.08 -5.65
CA TYR A 563 5.40 -13.00 -5.30
C TYR A 563 4.02 -12.33 -5.40
N SER A 564 3.04 -13.05 -5.97
CA SER A 564 1.67 -12.58 -6.21
C SER A 564 1.55 -11.30 -7.07
N SER A 565 2.56 -10.99 -7.90
CA SER A 565 2.55 -9.87 -8.83
C SER A 565 2.30 -10.34 -10.26
N GLY A 566 1.46 -9.63 -11.01
CA GLY A 566 1.30 -9.84 -12.46
C GLY A 566 2.37 -9.12 -13.29
N ILE A 567 3.16 -8.22 -12.70
CA ILE A 567 4.18 -7.42 -13.39
C ILE A 567 5.57 -7.92 -12.98
N SER A 568 6.41 -8.19 -13.96
CA SER A 568 7.83 -8.51 -13.73
C SER A 568 8.61 -7.24 -13.37
N GLY A 569 9.62 -7.40 -12.51
CA GLY A 569 10.49 -6.29 -12.13
C GLY A 569 11.32 -5.78 -13.30
N ALA A 570 11.86 -4.57 -13.13
CA ALA A 570 12.73 -3.94 -14.11
C ALA A 570 13.95 -4.84 -14.44
N GLY A 571 14.28 -4.97 -15.72
CA GLY A 571 15.55 -5.53 -16.17
C GLY A 571 16.72 -4.64 -15.75
N ARG A 572 17.88 -4.79 -16.40
CA ARG A 572 19.01 -3.90 -16.14
C ARG A 572 18.59 -2.45 -16.36
N ASN A 573 18.69 -1.65 -15.30
CA ASN A 573 18.17 -0.30 -15.27
C ASN A 573 19.25 0.70 -14.89
N PHE A 574 19.54 1.64 -15.80
CA PHE A 574 20.37 2.79 -15.51
C PHE A 574 19.49 3.95 -15.04
N ILE A 575 19.79 4.48 -13.87
CA ILE A 575 19.05 5.59 -13.27
C ILE A 575 20.00 6.76 -13.05
N PHE A 576 19.60 7.93 -13.52
CA PHE A 576 20.35 9.16 -13.34
C PHE A 576 19.45 10.24 -12.72
N SER A 577 19.94 10.92 -11.70
CA SER A 577 19.22 12.01 -11.06
C SER A 577 20.17 13.16 -10.74
N VAL A 578 19.66 14.36 -10.95
CA VAL A 578 20.33 15.61 -10.59
C VAL A 578 19.45 16.36 -9.62
N LYS A 579 20.02 16.84 -8.52
CA LYS A 579 19.33 17.63 -7.53
C LYS A 579 20.08 18.93 -7.27
N TYR A 580 19.35 20.04 -7.37
CA TYR A 580 19.82 21.36 -7.04
C TYR A 580 19.15 21.83 -5.74
N PHE A 581 19.93 22.32 -4.79
CA PHE A 581 19.49 22.87 -3.51
C PHE A 581 19.81 24.37 -3.46
N GLY A 582 18.91 25.15 -2.91
CA GLY A 582 19.21 26.56 -2.59
C GLY A 582 18.85 27.53 -3.72
N LEU A 583 17.62 27.34 -4.29
CA LEU A 583 16.98 28.45 -5.02
C LEU A 583 16.80 29.63 -4.08
#